data_4cabddabe9fd534b0caacd2f9b7d5056
#
_entry.id   4cabddabe9fd534b0caacd2f9b7d5056
#
_cell.length_a   1.000
_cell.length_b   1.000
_cell.length_c   1.000
_cell.angle_alpha   90.00
_cell.angle_beta   90.00
_cell.angle_gamma   90.00
#
_symmetry.space_group_name_H-M   'P 1'
#
loop_
_entity.id
_entity.type
_entity.pdbx_description
1 polymer ?
#
loop_
_entity_poly.entity_id
_entity_poly.type
_entity_poly.pdbx_seq_one_letter_code
_entity_poly.pdbx_strand_id
1 'polypeptide(L)'
;DITYVRMANGSFGCTAFAAGVFARRIVGWACATTMGTEELPLQALEQAIAWAATHDGTDGLVHHSDHGAQYTGTAYTGRVKEYGMLPSTGTVGDSYDNAMAESADGAYKTELVRRRKPFPDIDDLELATFRWVSWRNSKRLHQSLGYRTPQAAETEYHRHQAAQAASL
;
A
#
# COMPACT_ATOMS: atom_id res chain seq x y z
N ASP A 1 2.98 1.78 -4.85
CA ASP A 1 2.90 2.81 -5.90
C ASP A 1 2.77 4.20 -5.30
N ILE A 2 3.07 5.26 -6.09
CA ILE A 2 2.98 6.66 -5.68
C ILE A 2 1.96 7.38 -6.55
N THR A 3 1.08 8.14 -5.92
CA THR A 3 0.10 8.95 -6.62
C THR A 3 0.16 10.43 -6.22
N TYR A 4 -0.18 11.32 -7.16
CA TYR A 4 -0.20 12.76 -6.93
C TYR A 4 -1.58 13.26 -6.56
N VAL A 5 -1.61 14.20 -5.61
CA VAL A 5 -2.82 14.89 -5.16
C VAL A 5 -2.63 16.40 -5.28
N ARG A 6 -3.52 17.06 -6.02
CA ARG A 6 -3.47 18.51 -6.17
C ARG A 6 -3.90 19.21 -4.89
N MET A 7 -3.07 20.14 -4.41
CA MET A 7 -3.30 20.95 -3.21
C MET A 7 -3.99 22.27 -3.53
N ALA A 8 -4.57 22.91 -2.52
CA ALA A 8 -5.30 24.17 -2.69
C ALA A 8 -4.43 25.34 -3.19
N ASN A 9 -3.16 25.34 -2.82
CA ASN A 9 -2.18 26.33 -3.26
C ASN A 9 -1.65 26.11 -4.70
N GLY A 10 -2.16 25.06 -5.40
CA GLY A 10 -1.73 24.69 -6.75
C GLY A 10 -0.52 23.76 -6.81
N SER A 11 0.15 23.46 -5.69
CA SER A 11 1.21 22.44 -5.61
C SER A 11 0.64 21.03 -5.66
N PHE A 12 1.52 20.02 -5.55
CA PHE A 12 1.13 18.62 -5.43
C PHE A 12 1.66 18.05 -4.11
N GLY A 13 0.79 17.31 -3.41
CA GLY A 13 1.19 16.32 -2.44
C GLY A 13 1.35 14.97 -3.12
N CYS A 14 2.15 14.11 -2.55
CA CYS A 14 2.38 12.74 -3.00
C CYS A 14 1.90 11.76 -1.92
N THR A 15 1.29 10.66 -2.33
CA THR A 15 0.91 9.58 -1.42
C THR A 15 1.46 8.27 -1.96
N ALA A 16 2.18 7.53 -1.12
CA ALA A 16 2.65 6.17 -1.41
C ALA A 16 1.78 5.14 -0.68
N PHE A 17 1.56 4.00 -1.33
CA PHE A 17 0.85 2.86 -0.74
C PHE A 17 1.66 1.58 -0.89
N ALA A 18 1.69 0.76 0.17
CA ALA A 18 2.06 -0.64 0.15
C ALA A 18 0.82 -1.48 0.46
N ALA A 19 0.51 -2.45 -0.39
CA ALA A 19 -0.69 -3.27 -0.26
C ALA A 19 -0.37 -4.75 -0.38
N GLY A 20 -0.98 -5.57 0.48
CA GLY A 20 -0.92 -7.03 0.39
C GLY A 20 -1.79 -7.54 -0.77
N VAL A 21 -1.20 -8.36 -1.64
CA VAL A 21 -1.87 -8.88 -2.85
C VAL A 21 -3.06 -9.77 -2.50
N PHE A 22 -2.93 -10.60 -1.47
CA PHE A 22 -3.95 -11.58 -1.09
C PHE A 22 -5.25 -10.90 -0.64
N ALA A 23 -5.19 -10.08 0.40
CA ALA A 23 -6.38 -9.46 1.01
C ALA A 23 -6.68 -8.05 0.48
N ARG A 24 -5.89 -7.52 -0.46
CA ARG A 24 -6.04 -6.13 -0.95
C ARG A 24 -5.94 -5.07 0.15
N ARG A 25 -5.37 -5.44 1.30
CA ARG A 25 -5.18 -4.56 2.44
C ARG A 25 -4.05 -3.58 2.18
N ILE A 26 -4.27 -2.32 2.47
CA ILE A 26 -3.18 -1.34 2.56
C ILE A 26 -2.50 -1.53 3.92
N VAL A 27 -1.24 -1.96 3.89
CA VAL A 27 -0.43 -2.30 5.07
C VAL A 27 0.60 -1.23 5.41
N GLY A 28 0.85 -0.32 4.47
CA GLY A 28 1.70 0.84 4.68
C GLY A 28 1.31 1.97 3.74
N TRP A 29 1.47 3.21 4.20
CA TRP A 29 1.21 4.40 3.40
C TRP A 29 1.95 5.59 3.99
N ALA A 30 2.22 6.60 3.16
CA ALA A 30 2.81 7.86 3.59
C ALA A 30 2.34 8.99 2.69
N CYS A 31 2.32 10.21 3.23
CA CYS A 31 2.08 11.44 2.47
C CYS A 31 3.28 12.37 2.62
N ALA A 32 3.70 13.02 1.54
CA ALA A 32 4.78 14.00 1.55
C ALA A 32 4.56 15.09 0.50
N THR A 33 5.28 16.19 0.62
CA THR A 33 5.30 17.27 -0.38
C THR A 33 6.29 16.98 -1.51
N THR A 34 7.13 15.95 -1.36
CA THR A 34 8.12 15.52 -2.34
C THR A 34 8.02 14.02 -2.60
N MET A 35 8.64 13.54 -3.68
CA MET A 35 8.76 12.11 -3.98
C MET A 35 10.09 11.51 -3.52
N GLY A 36 10.80 12.16 -2.61
CA GLY A 36 12.05 11.63 -2.09
C GLY A 36 11.88 10.19 -1.57
N THR A 37 12.81 9.30 -1.94
CA THR A 37 12.73 7.87 -1.58
C THR A 37 12.62 7.67 -0.08
N GLU A 38 13.39 8.41 0.70
CA GLU A 38 13.42 8.29 2.16
C GLU A 38 12.18 8.87 2.83
N GLU A 39 11.59 9.90 2.23
CA GLU A 39 10.46 10.61 2.83
C GLU A 39 9.11 9.97 2.52
N LEU A 40 8.99 9.21 1.44
CA LEU A 40 7.68 8.75 0.99
C LEU A 40 7.59 7.22 0.83
N PRO A 41 8.20 6.56 -0.19
CA PRO A 41 7.99 5.13 -0.36
C PRO A 41 8.67 4.30 0.74
N LEU A 42 9.78 4.77 1.30
CA LEU A 42 10.45 4.07 2.39
C LEU A 42 9.60 4.09 3.68
N GLN A 43 8.94 5.20 4.00
CA GLN A 43 8.02 5.25 5.14
C GLN A 43 6.82 4.30 4.98
N ALA A 44 6.27 4.20 3.78
CA ALA A 44 5.21 3.24 3.50
C ALA A 44 5.71 1.79 3.63
N LEU A 45 6.94 1.51 3.18
CA LEU A 45 7.59 0.20 3.33
C LEU A 45 7.83 -0.15 4.80
N GLU A 46 8.33 0.78 5.61
CA GLU A 46 8.56 0.57 7.05
C GLU A 46 7.28 0.21 7.80
N GLN A 47 6.16 0.88 7.50
CA GLN A 47 4.87 0.52 8.07
C GLN A 47 4.44 -0.89 7.65
N ALA A 48 4.64 -1.26 6.37
CA ALA A 48 4.32 -2.59 5.87
C ALA A 48 5.17 -3.67 6.55
N ILE A 49 6.46 -3.43 6.75
CA ILE A 49 7.38 -4.31 7.49
C ILE A 49 6.92 -4.47 8.95
N ALA A 50 6.61 -3.36 9.63
CA ALA A 50 6.14 -3.39 11.00
C ALA A 50 4.81 -4.16 11.14
N TRP A 51 3.91 -4.00 10.17
CA TRP A 51 2.68 -4.79 10.12
C TRP A 51 2.96 -6.27 9.90
N ALA A 52 3.81 -6.62 8.95
CA ALA A 52 4.17 -8.01 8.64
C ALA A 52 4.86 -8.72 9.81
N ALA A 53 5.69 -8.01 10.58
CA ALA A 53 6.37 -8.56 11.75
C ALA A 53 5.41 -9.08 12.83
N THR A 54 4.16 -8.58 12.87
CA THR A 54 3.11 -9.05 13.81
C THR A 54 2.20 -10.12 13.21
N HIS A 55 2.49 -10.59 12.00
CA HIS A 55 1.74 -11.59 11.25
C HIS A 55 2.70 -12.69 10.76
N ASP A 56 2.81 -12.89 9.46
CA ASP A 56 3.57 -14.00 8.87
C ASP A 56 5.06 -13.65 8.60
N GLY A 57 5.49 -12.42 8.92
CA GLY A 57 6.83 -11.92 8.62
C GLY A 57 7.01 -11.51 7.16
N THR A 58 8.27 -11.28 6.77
CA THR A 58 8.62 -10.78 5.42
C THR A 58 9.57 -11.72 4.66
N ASP A 59 10.09 -12.74 5.30
CA ASP A 59 11.10 -13.63 4.71
C ASP A 59 10.52 -14.39 3.49
N GLY A 60 11.20 -14.26 2.34
CA GLY A 60 10.76 -14.84 1.08
C GLY A 60 9.56 -14.16 0.41
N LEU A 61 9.00 -13.09 1.01
CA LEU A 61 7.92 -12.32 0.41
C LEU A 61 8.39 -11.61 -0.86
N VAL A 62 7.66 -11.76 -1.96
CA VAL A 62 7.94 -11.03 -3.20
C VAL A 62 7.37 -9.62 -3.09
N HIS A 63 8.27 -8.63 -3.17
CA HIS A 63 7.91 -7.21 -3.13
C HIS A 63 7.91 -6.63 -4.54
N HIS A 64 6.71 -6.38 -5.07
CA HIS A 64 6.50 -5.76 -6.38
C HIS A 64 6.51 -4.24 -6.27
N SER A 65 7.24 -3.57 -7.15
CA SER A 65 7.22 -2.12 -7.33
C SER A 65 7.36 -1.76 -8.81
N ASP A 66 7.05 -0.51 -9.16
CA ASP A 66 7.36 -0.01 -10.49
C ASP A 66 8.90 0.23 -10.67
N HIS A 67 9.29 0.61 -11.89
CA HIS A 67 10.68 0.97 -12.22
C HIS A 67 11.07 2.40 -11.85
N GLY A 68 10.26 3.10 -11.05
CA GLY A 68 10.55 4.46 -10.61
C GLY A 68 11.89 4.55 -9.87
N ALA A 69 12.61 5.64 -10.03
CA ALA A 69 13.90 5.87 -9.37
C ALA A 69 13.80 5.74 -7.84
N GLN A 70 12.64 6.03 -7.28
CA GLN A 70 12.33 5.91 -5.85
C GLN A 70 12.42 4.47 -5.34
N TYR A 71 12.05 3.49 -6.18
CA TYR A 71 12.01 2.07 -5.84
C TYR A 71 13.28 1.32 -6.24
N THR A 72 14.02 1.83 -7.25
CA THR A 72 15.28 1.23 -7.70
C THR A 72 16.50 1.76 -6.96
N GLY A 73 16.35 2.82 -6.17
CA GLY A 73 17.40 3.41 -5.36
C GLY A 73 17.98 2.45 -4.32
N THR A 74 19.27 2.61 -4.00
CA THR A 74 20.02 1.73 -3.09
C THR A 74 19.40 1.66 -1.69
N ALA A 75 18.89 2.77 -1.18
CA ALA A 75 18.24 2.83 0.14
C ALA A 75 17.00 1.93 0.19
N TYR A 76 16.12 2.03 -0.81
CA TYR A 76 14.89 1.25 -0.87
C TYR A 76 15.16 -0.24 -1.09
N THR A 77 15.95 -0.56 -2.11
CA THR A 77 16.30 -1.96 -2.45
C THR A 77 17.13 -2.64 -1.36
N GLY A 78 17.99 -1.87 -0.68
CA GLY A 78 18.73 -2.33 0.50
C GLY A 78 17.78 -2.74 1.62
N ARG A 79 16.76 -1.92 1.90
CA ARG A 79 15.78 -2.19 2.96
C ARG A 79 14.90 -3.41 2.64
N VAL A 80 14.45 -3.55 1.39
CA VAL A 80 13.72 -4.74 0.93
C VAL A 80 14.53 -6.01 1.19
N LYS A 81 15.81 -6.02 0.83
CA LYS A 81 16.70 -7.17 1.03
C LYS A 81 17.04 -7.44 2.50
N GLU A 82 17.24 -6.40 3.30
CA GLU A 82 17.53 -6.52 4.74
C GLU A 82 16.44 -7.29 5.49
N TYR A 83 15.20 -7.17 5.05
CA TYR A 83 14.06 -7.88 5.62
C TYR A 83 13.72 -9.20 4.90
N GLY A 84 14.65 -9.77 4.16
CA GLY A 84 14.49 -11.07 3.50
C GLY A 84 13.49 -11.06 2.32
N MET A 85 13.02 -9.89 1.91
CA MET A 85 12.09 -9.78 0.78
C MET A 85 12.83 -9.92 -0.55
N LEU A 86 12.15 -10.47 -1.54
CA LEU A 86 12.62 -10.63 -2.90
C LEU A 86 12.10 -9.46 -3.77
N PRO A 87 12.96 -8.53 -4.21
CA PRO A 87 12.50 -7.42 -5.05
C PRO A 87 12.10 -7.93 -6.43
N SER A 88 10.93 -7.50 -6.88
CA SER A 88 10.42 -7.72 -8.24
C SER A 88 9.99 -6.37 -8.81
N THR A 89 10.73 -5.90 -9.78
CA THR A 89 10.43 -4.69 -10.54
C THR A 89 9.83 -5.07 -11.87
N GLY A 90 8.76 -5.80 -12.00
CA GLY A 90 8.09 -6.25 -13.21
C GLY A 90 8.90 -6.15 -14.54
N THR A 91 8.68 -7.00 -15.50
CA THR A 91 9.25 -6.78 -16.83
C THR A 91 8.57 -5.57 -17.48
N VAL A 92 9.34 -4.73 -18.18
CA VAL A 92 8.80 -3.58 -18.93
C VAL A 92 7.66 -4.05 -19.84
N GLY A 93 6.42 -3.66 -19.50
CA GLY A 93 5.22 -4.04 -20.25
C GLY A 93 4.34 -5.11 -19.60
N ASP A 94 4.68 -5.65 -18.45
CA ASP A 94 3.79 -6.57 -17.71
C ASP A 94 2.78 -5.78 -16.89
N SER A 95 1.62 -5.50 -17.51
CA SER A 95 0.55 -4.71 -16.93
C SER A 95 -0.18 -5.40 -15.77
N TYR A 96 0.01 -6.70 -15.57
CA TYR A 96 -0.67 -7.44 -14.50
C TYR A 96 -0.09 -7.17 -13.11
N ASP A 97 1.23 -7.04 -13.00
CA ASP A 97 1.91 -6.82 -11.71
C ASP A 97 1.59 -5.45 -11.12
N ASN A 98 1.32 -4.45 -11.98
CA ASN A 98 0.99 -3.09 -11.54
C ASN A 98 -0.52 -2.80 -11.43
N ALA A 99 -1.37 -3.64 -12.04
CA ALA A 99 -2.82 -3.41 -12.10
C ALA A 99 -3.49 -3.31 -10.72
N MET A 100 -2.95 -3.98 -9.70
CA MET A 100 -3.47 -3.89 -8.35
C MET A 100 -3.14 -2.55 -7.70
N ALA A 101 -1.92 -2.06 -7.86
CA ALA A 101 -1.48 -0.77 -7.36
C ALA A 101 -2.28 0.35 -8.04
N GLU A 102 -2.41 0.31 -9.37
CA GLU A 102 -3.23 1.23 -10.14
C GLU A 102 -4.70 1.24 -9.71
N SER A 103 -5.26 0.07 -9.38
CA SER A 103 -6.62 -0.06 -8.85
C SER A 103 -6.76 0.60 -7.47
N ALA A 104 -5.75 0.50 -6.60
CA ALA A 104 -5.75 1.15 -5.29
C ALA A 104 -5.68 2.67 -5.43
N ASP A 105 -4.80 3.18 -6.29
CA ASP A 105 -4.65 4.59 -6.60
C ASP A 105 -5.90 5.18 -7.27
N GLY A 106 -6.50 4.46 -8.21
CA GLY A 106 -7.75 4.84 -8.86
C GLY A 106 -8.91 4.95 -7.87
N ALA A 107 -9.01 4.00 -6.93
CA ALA A 107 -9.99 4.04 -5.86
C ALA A 107 -9.74 5.23 -4.92
N TYR A 108 -8.49 5.45 -4.50
CA TYR A 108 -8.10 6.59 -3.67
C TYR A 108 -8.50 7.93 -4.30
N LYS A 109 -8.13 8.12 -5.56
CA LYS A 109 -8.48 9.33 -6.31
C LYS A 109 -9.99 9.52 -6.44
N THR A 110 -10.74 8.45 -6.71
CA THR A 110 -12.17 8.52 -6.96
C THR A 110 -12.97 8.65 -5.67
N GLU A 111 -12.59 7.93 -4.62
CA GLU A 111 -13.36 7.82 -3.38
C GLU A 111 -13.01 8.93 -2.38
N LEU A 112 -11.77 9.44 -2.41
CA LEU A 112 -11.33 10.50 -1.51
C LEU A 112 -11.06 11.83 -2.24
N VAL A 113 -10.07 11.84 -3.15
CA VAL A 113 -9.51 13.09 -3.67
C VAL A 113 -10.53 13.88 -4.49
N ARG A 114 -11.24 13.23 -5.40
CA ARG A 114 -12.22 13.89 -6.30
C ARG A 114 -13.55 14.25 -5.63
N ARG A 115 -13.81 13.73 -4.43
CA ARG A 115 -15.07 13.96 -3.71
C ARG A 115 -15.03 15.17 -2.78
N ARG A 116 -13.92 15.86 -2.68
CA ARG A 116 -13.76 17.02 -1.80
C ARG A 116 -12.99 18.16 -2.48
N LYS A 117 -12.99 19.33 -1.85
CA LYS A 117 -12.13 20.44 -2.24
C LYS A 117 -10.66 20.05 -2.07
N PRO A 118 -9.75 20.66 -2.86
CA PRO A 118 -8.32 20.43 -2.69
C PRO A 118 -7.88 20.66 -1.25
N PHE A 119 -6.94 19.86 -0.81
CA PHE A 119 -6.41 19.91 0.56
C PHE A 119 -5.62 21.20 0.79
N PRO A 120 -5.83 21.89 1.91
CA PRO A 120 -5.10 23.13 2.21
C PRO A 120 -3.61 22.89 2.45
N ASP A 121 -3.25 21.80 3.13
CA ASP A 121 -1.88 21.42 3.48
C ASP A 121 -1.69 19.90 3.51
N ILE A 122 -0.46 19.48 3.81
CA ILE A 122 -0.08 18.07 3.85
C ILE A 122 -0.72 17.32 5.02
N ASP A 123 -0.90 17.97 6.15
CA ASP A 123 -1.47 17.37 7.36
C ASP A 123 -2.95 17.01 7.15
N ASP A 124 -3.70 17.86 6.46
CA ASP A 124 -5.08 17.57 6.04
C ASP A 124 -5.14 16.40 5.05
N LEU A 125 -4.20 16.32 4.11
CA LEU A 125 -4.08 15.19 3.19
C LEU A 125 -3.78 13.90 3.96
N GLU A 126 -2.81 13.94 4.88
CA GLU A 126 -2.42 12.80 5.70
C GLU A 126 -3.58 12.29 6.56
N LEU A 127 -4.26 13.19 7.28
CA LEU A 127 -5.42 12.82 8.11
C LEU A 127 -6.56 12.22 7.27
N ALA A 128 -6.83 12.77 6.09
CA ALA A 128 -7.85 12.23 5.21
C ALA A 128 -7.46 10.87 4.64
N THR A 129 -6.19 10.67 4.30
CA THR A 129 -5.64 9.40 3.83
C THR A 129 -5.72 8.34 4.92
N PHE A 130 -5.34 8.67 6.16
CA PHE A 130 -5.50 7.79 7.31
C PHE A 130 -6.95 7.28 7.47
N ARG A 131 -7.91 8.20 7.42
CA ARG A 131 -9.34 7.85 7.52
C ARG A 131 -9.81 6.97 6.37
N TRP A 132 -9.36 7.27 5.15
CA TRP A 132 -9.71 6.49 3.97
C TRP A 132 -9.10 5.08 4.02
N VAL A 133 -7.82 4.93 4.39
CA VAL A 133 -7.15 3.63 4.56
C VAL A 133 -7.86 2.80 5.63
N SER A 134 -8.18 3.40 6.77
CA SER A 134 -8.93 2.73 7.83
C SER A 134 -10.29 2.23 7.35
N TRP A 135 -11.05 3.08 6.67
CA TRP A 135 -12.34 2.71 6.08
C TRP A 135 -12.21 1.65 4.99
N ARG A 136 -11.23 1.79 4.09
CA ARG A 136 -10.96 0.84 3.01
C ARG A 136 -10.67 -0.56 3.55
N ASN A 137 -9.84 -0.65 4.57
CA ASN A 137 -9.42 -1.93 5.15
C ASN A 137 -10.52 -2.61 5.98
N SER A 138 -11.36 -1.83 6.68
CA SER A 138 -12.32 -2.37 7.67
C SER A 138 -13.79 -2.31 7.27
N LYS A 139 -14.17 -1.50 6.27
CA LYS A 139 -15.58 -1.25 5.92
C LYS A 139 -15.88 -1.41 4.42
N ARG A 140 -14.93 -1.04 3.54
CA ARG A 140 -15.13 -1.12 2.11
C ARG A 140 -15.18 -2.57 1.65
N LEU A 141 -16.23 -2.92 0.92
CA LEU A 141 -16.38 -4.24 0.31
C LEU A 141 -15.65 -4.29 -1.04
N HIS A 142 -14.96 -5.39 -1.30
CA HIS A 142 -14.22 -5.62 -2.54
C HIS A 142 -14.81 -6.80 -3.31
N GLN A 143 -15.18 -6.57 -4.56
CA GLN A 143 -15.73 -7.61 -5.42
C GLN A 143 -14.75 -8.78 -5.59
N SER A 144 -13.45 -8.49 -5.77
CA SER A 144 -12.39 -9.51 -5.89
C SER A 144 -12.20 -10.36 -4.63
N LEU A 145 -12.73 -9.93 -3.48
CA LEU A 145 -12.72 -10.67 -2.22
C LEU A 145 -14.09 -11.32 -1.91
N GLY A 146 -14.95 -11.47 -2.91
CA GLY A 146 -16.31 -11.98 -2.70
C GLY A 146 -17.16 -11.03 -1.84
N TYR A 147 -17.04 -9.72 -2.08
CA TYR A 147 -17.73 -8.66 -1.32
C TYR A 147 -17.41 -8.65 0.17
N ARG A 148 -16.18 -9.03 0.54
CA ARG A 148 -15.65 -8.92 1.90
C ARG A 148 -14.73 -7.70 2.01
N THR A 149 -14.47 -7.27 3.25
CA THR A 149 -13.43 -6.28 3.53
C THR A 149 -12.06 -6.96 3.56
N PRO A 150 -10.95 -6.23 3.30
CA PRO A 150 -9.60 -6.74 3.48
C PRO A 150 -9.38 -7.40 4.84
N GLN A 151 -9.80 -6.75 5.91
CA GLN A 151 -9.67 -7.27 7.27
C GLN A 151 -10.43 -8.58 7.48
N ALA A 152 -11.65 -8.72 6.93
CA ALA A 152 -12.43 -9.95 7.04
C ALA A 152 -11.78 -11.10 6.26
N ALA A 153 -11.22 -10.82 5.08
CA ALA A 153 -10.53 -11.81 4.27
C ALA A 153 -9.27 -12.36 4.98
N GLU A 154 -8.47 -11.50 5.61
CA GLU A 154 -7.31 -11.90 6.41
C GLU A 154 -7.70 -12.72 7.65
N THR A 155 -8.69 -12.24 8.41
CA THR A 155 -9.17 -12.94 9.60
C THR A 155 -9.64 -14.37 9.26
N GLU A 156 -10.34 -14.53 8.15
CA GLU A 156 -10.79 -15.83 7.70
C GLU A 156 -9.63 -16.74 7.30
N TYR A 157 -8.64 -16.21 6.58
CA TYR A 157 -7.43 -16.94 6.20
C TYR A 157 -6.70 -17.48 7.44
N HIS A 158 -6.38 -16.63 8.41
CA HIS A 158 -5.67 -17.05 9.63
C HIS A 158 -6.48 -18.05 10.46
N ARG A 159 -7.80 -17.89 10.50
CA ARG A 159 -8.67 -18.88 11.17
C ARG A 159 -8.57 -20.26 10.51
N HIS A 160 -8.56 -20.33 9.18
CA HIS A 160 -8.43 -21.59 8.44
C HIS A 160 -7.04 -22.21 8.65
N GLN A 161 -5.97 -21.42 8.63
CA GLN A 161 -4.62 -21.90 8.92
C GLN A 161 -4.51 -22.49 10.33
N ALA A 162 -5.04 -21.79 11.34
CA ALA A 162 -5.04 -22.28 12.71
C ALA A 162 -5.85 -23.59 12.88
N ALA A 163 -6.98 -23.72 12.20
CA ALA A 163 -7.79 -24.94 12.23
C ALA A 163 -7.07 -26.11 11.56
N GLN A 164 -6.35 -25.90 10.47
CA GLN A 164 -5.54 -26.94 9.81
C GLN A 164 -4.36 -27.38 10.70
N ALA A 165 -3.67 -26.44 11.33
CA ALA A 165 -2.57 -26.77 12.25
C ALA A 165 -3.02 -27.56 13.49
N ALA A 166 -4.25 -27.32 13.95
CA ALA A 166 -4.82 -28.05 15.11
C ALA A 166 -5.33 -29.47 14.77
N SER A 167 -5.40 -29.83 13.49
CA SER A 167 -5.87 -31.12 13.01
C SER A 167 -4.75 -32.11 12.62
N LEU A 168 -3.49 -31.70 12.79
CA LEU A 168 -2.28 -32.49 12.62
C LEU A 168 -1.73 -32.95 13.95
#